data_d662430950ce660709acd8d37882ba7d
#
_entry.id   d662430950ce660709acd8d37882ba7d
#
_cell.length_a   1.000
_cell.length_b   1.000
_cell.length_c   1.000
_cell.angle_alpha   90.00
_cell.angle_beta   90.00
_cell.angle_gamma   90.00
#
_symmetry.space_group_name_H-M   'P 1'
#
loop_
_entity.id
_entity.type
_entity.pdbx_description
1 polymer ?
#
loop_
_entity_poly.entity_id
_entity_poly.type
_entity_poly.pdbx_seq_one_letter_code
_entity_poly.pdbx_strand_id
1 'polypeptide(L)'
;MPSDFASQSNSSQRVIASAAYPENRRGGVDLKRAFDLLLAMLLLPLVLPIIIVLWAMIRVSAGRHGTGFFSHARVGRRGVMFDCLKLRTMVPEADLGLPAILAHDPAARAEWERDVKLRNDPRVTRLGRVLRKTSLDELPQIFNVLAGDMSFVGPRPVPKDELERYGRAKYAYLSVRPGITGAWQVSGRNDVDYNARIAMDVEYARRRSFARDLGILARTPRVLLRRSGF
;
A
#
# COMPACT_ATOMS: atom_id res chain seq x y z
N MET A 1 16.77 13.11 -27.49
CA MET A 1 17.57 12.52 -26.41
C MET A 1 17.08 13.06 -25.06
N PRO A 2 16.21 12.34 -24.35
CA PRO A 2 15.99 12.58 -22.91
C PRO A 2 15.84 11.26 -22.14
N SER A 3 16.83 10.36 -22.15
CA SER A 3 16.77 9.09 -21.41
C SER A 3 17.80 8.96 -20.28
N ASP A 4 18.72 9.93 -20.13
CA ASP A 4 19.82 9.77 -19.17
C ASP A 4 19.63 10.43 -17.81
N PHE A 5 18.63 11.31 -17.65
CA PHE A 5 18.39 11.97 -16.36
C PHE A 5 17.68 11.08 -15.33
N ALA A 6 16.88 10.12 -15.77
CA ALA A 6 16.12 9.23 -14.88
C ALA A 6 17.00 8.14 -14.25
N SER A 7 18.08 7.71 -14.91
CA SER A 7 18.93 6.62 -14.41
C SER A 7 19.95 7.08 -13.36
N GLN A 8 20.42 8.32 -13.44
CA GLN A 8 21.38 8.87 -12.47
C GLN A 8 20.75 9.25 -11.14
N SER A 9 19.48 9.70 -11.11
CA SER A 9 18.79 10.00 -9.85
C SER A 9 18.52 8.74 -9.02
N ASN A 10 18.31 7.61 -9.69
CA ASN A 10 17.99 6.33 -9.03
C ASN A 10 19.21 5.68 -8.36
N SER A 11 20.42 5.87 -8.90
CA SER A 11 21.67 5.33 -8.32
C SER A 11 22.12 6.11 -7.08
N SER A 12 22.04 7.44 -7.10
CA SER A 12 22.42 8.28 -5.95
C SER A 12 21.46 8.13 -4.76
N GLN A 13 20.17 7.94 -5.00
CA GLN A 13 19.20 7.67 -3.93
C GLN A 13 19.39 6.29 -3.29
N ARG A 14 19.86 5.28 -4.05
CA ARG A 14 20.18 3.95 -3.50
C ARG A 14 21.38 3.97 -2.55
N VAL A 15 22.37 4.82 -2.81
CA VAL A 15 23.61 4.90 -2.01
C VAL A 15 23.35 5.56 -0.64
N ILE A 16 22.51 6.59 -0.58
CA ILE A 16 22.18 7.29 0.68
C ILE A 16 21.32 6.41 1.60
N ALA A 17 20.45 5.58 1.05
CA ALA A 17 19.62 4.66 1.83
C ALA A 17 20.45 3.51 2.47
N SER A 18 21.55 3.10 1.86
CA SER A 18 22.40 1.99 2.35
C SER A 18 23.21 2.34 3.60
N ALA A 19 23.63 3.59 3.77
CA ALA A 19 24.50 3.99 4.86
C ALA A 19 23.83 4.20 6.23
N ALA A 20 22.50 4.38 6.24
CA ALA A 20 21.74 4.75 7.45
C ALA A 20 21.17 3.56 8.24
N TYR A 21 21.26 2.34 7.73
CA TYR A 21 20.65 1.16 8.36
C TYR A 21 21.68 0.03 8.52
N PRO A 22 22.12 -0.27 9.75
CA PRO A 22 22.99 -1.42 9.96
C PRO A 22 22.26 -2.67 9.50
N GLU A 23 22.85 -3.37 8.54
CA GLU A 23 22.41 -4.71 8.20
C GLU A 23 22.50 -5.58 9.46
N ASN A 24 21.36 -6.01 9.96
CA ASN A 24 21.35 -7.17 10.84
C ASN A 24 21.68 -8.38 9.94
N ARG A 25 22.99 -8.55 9.66
CA ARG A 25 23.57 -9.67 8.91
C ARG A 25 23.51 -10.95 9.77
N ARG A 26 22.31 -11.40 10.07
CA ARG A 26 22.12 -12.82 10.33
C ARG A 26 21.91 -13.47 8.98
N GLY A 27 22.96 -14.06 8.45
CA GLY A 27 22.98 -14.80 7.18
C GLY A 27 22.18 -16.11 7.22
N GLY A 28 20.95 -16.04 7.73
CA GLY A 28 19.96 -17.10 7.67
C GLY A 28 18.90 -16.76 6.62
N VAL A 29 18.30 -17.77 6.04
CA VAL A 29 17.11 -17.64 5.22
C VAL A 29 16.11 -16.81 6.03
N ASP A 30 15.70 -15.64 5.49
CA ASP A 30 14.66 -14.83 6.13
C ASP A 30 13.36 -15.64 6.10
N LEU A 31 13.10 -16.37 7.17
CA LEU A 31 11.96 -17.29 7.32
C LEU A 31 10.65 -16.59 6.96
N LYS A 32 10.55 -15.29 7.31
CA LYS A 32 9.41 -14.48 6.93
C LYS A 32 9.31 -14.34 5.40
N ARG A 33 10.44 -14.13 4.73
CA ARG A 33 10.45 -14.03 3.26
C ARG A 33 10.08 -15.34 2.58
N ALA A 34 10.61 -16.46 3.08
CA ALA A 34 10.24 -17.79 2.57
C ALA A 34 8.73 -18.04 2.74
N PHE A 35 8.17 -17.69 3.91
CA PHE A 35 6.74 -17.78 4.17
C PHE A 35 5.92 -16.88 3.24
N ASP A 36 6.32 -15.62 3.05
CA ASP A 36 5.64 -14.69 2.13
C ASP A 36 5.61 -15.25 0.70
N LEU A 37 6.72 -15.80 0.22
CA LEU A 37 6.79 -16.40 -1.12
C LEU A 37 5.92 -17.66 -1.26
N LEU A 38 5.98 -18.57 -0.28
CA LEU A 38 5.17 -19.78 -0.28
C LEU A 38 3.68 -19.44 -0.26
N LEU A 39 3.28 -18.50 0.60
CA LEU A 39 1.88 -18.05 0.68
C LEU A 39 1.44 -17.36 -0.61
N ALA A 40 2.30 -16.53 -1.22
CA ALA A 40 1.99 -15.87 -2.48
C ALA A 40 1.82 -16.90 -3.61
N MET A 41 2.70 -17.89 -3.73
CA MET A 41 2.59 -18.96 -4.72
C MET A 41 1.33 -19.81 -4.52
N LEU A 42 0.96 -20.10 -3.27
CA LEU A 42 -0.25 -20.84 -2.94
C LEU A 42 -1.53 -20.07 -3.31
N LEU A 43 -1.55 -18.76 -3.06
CA LEU A 43 -2.71 -17.92 -3.30
C LEU A 43 -2.84 -17.46 -4.77
N LEU A 44 -1.74 -17.40 -5.51
CA LEU A 44 -1.71 -16.86 -6.87
C LEU A 44 -2.67 -17.56 -7.84
N PRO A 45 -2.80 -18.91 -7.88
CA PRO A 45 -3.76 -19.58 -8.77
C PRO A 45 -5.22 -19.21 -8.50
N LEU A 46 -5.56 -18.86 -7.25
CA LEU A 46 -6.89 -18.39 -6.86
C LEU A 46 -7.09 -16.91 -7.16
N VAL A 47 -6.09 -16.09 -6.86
CA VAL A 47 -6.17 -14.62 -6.94
C VAL A 47 -6.07 -14.13 -8.39
N LEU A 48 -5.26 -14.78 -9.22
CA LEU A 48 -5.00 -14.36 -10.60
C LEU A 48 -6.27 -14.35 -11.48
N PRO A 49 -7.12 -15.41 -11.50
CA PRO A 49 -8.40 -15.36 -12.23
C PRO A 49 -9.30 -14.22 -11.77
N ILE A 50 -9.36 -13.95 -10.45
CA ILE A 50 -10.16 -12.86 -9.90
C ILE A 50 -9.63 -11.52 -10.39
N ILE A 51 -8.31 -11.30 -10.37
CA ILE A 51 -7.68 -10.08 -10.89
C ILE A 51 -8.04 -9.88 -12.36
N ILE A 52 -7.95 -10.94 -13.19
CA ILE A 52 -8.27 -10.88 -14.63
C ILE A 52 -9.72 -10.47 -14.86
N VAL A 53 -10.67 -11.08 -14.15
CA VAL A 53 -12.10 -10.76 -14.27
C VAL A 53 -12.37 -9.31 -13.87
N LEU A 54 -11.84 -8.87 -12.71
CA LEU A 54 -12.02 -7.50 -12.23
C LEU A 54 -11.35 -6.48 -13.16
N TRP A 55 -10.17 -6.79 -13.65
CA TRP A 55 -9.49 -5.97 -14.65
C TRP A 55 -10.34 -5.81 -15.92
N ALA A 56 -10.90 -6.90 -16.44
CA ALA A 56 -11.77 -6.86 -17.61
C ALA A 56 -13.03 -6.01 -17.35
N MET A 57 -13.67 -6.16 -16.19
CA MET A 57 -14.82 -5.33 -15.79
C MET A 57 -14.47 -3.83 -15.76
N ILE A 58 -13.31 -3.48 -15.20
CA ILE A 58 -12.83 -2.10 -15.16
C ILE A 58 -12.58 -1.59 -16.58
N ARG A 59 -11.93 -2.38 -17.44
CA ARG A 59 -11.64 -2.02 -18.83
C ARG A 59 -12.93 -1.75 -19.63
N VAL A 60 -13.94 -2.58 -19.46
CA VAL A 60 -15.25 -2.38 -20.10
C VAL A 60 -15.92 -1.11 -19.58
N SER A 61 -15.90 -0.88 -18.27
CA SER A 61 -16.52 0.30 -17.63
C SER A 61 -15.82 1.62 -17.94
N ALA A 62 -14.50 1.60 -18.11
CA ALA A 62 -13.69 2.80 -18.33
C ALA A 62 -13.57 3.20 -19.81
N GLY A 63 -14.09 2.40 -20.74
CA GLY A 63 -14.02 2.66 -22.17
C GLY A 63 -12.58 2.61 -22.72
N ARG A 64 -12.38 3.24 -23.91
CA ARG A 64 -11.10 3.13 -24.65
C ARG A 64 -9.89 3.76 -23.96
N HIS A 65 -10.08 4.71 -23.06
CA HIS A 65 -9.00 5.49 -22.45
C HIS A 65 -8.60 5.03 -21.03
N GLY A 66 -9.31 4.05 -20.45
CA GLY A 66 -9.04 3.57 -19.11
C GLY A 66 -8.04 2.40 -19.07
N THR A 67 -7.01 2.48 -18.25
CA THR A 67 -6.20 1.32 -17.89
C THR A 67 -6.87 0.57 -16.74
N GLY A 68 -6.85 -0.78 -16.74
CA GLY A 68 -7.45 -1.57 -15.66
C GLY A 68 -6.59 -1.60 -14.39
N PHE A 69 -5.29 -1.33 -14.52
CA PHE A 69 -4.34 -1.23 -13.42
C PHE A 69 -3.99 0.22 -13.12
N PHE A 70 -3.58 0.44 -11.90
CA PHE A 70 -3.02 1.69 -11.40
C PHE A 70 -1.83 1.36 -10.50
N SER A 71 -0.77 2.16 -10.58
CA SER A 71 0.34 2.09 -9.65
C SER A 71 0.55 3.44 -8.98
N HIS A 72 1.01 3.40 -7.75
CA HIS A 72 1.36 4.59 -7.00
C HIS A 72 2.70 4.39 -6.32
N ALA A 73 3.63 5.33 -6.53
CA ALA A 73 4.95 5.28 -5.92
C ALA A 73 4.84 5.32 -4.39
N ARG A 74 5.41 4.32 -3.73
CA ARG A 74 5.41 4.16 -2.27
C ARG A 74 6.83 3.94 -1.76
N VAL A 75 7.03 4.26 -0.50
CA VAL A 75 8.32 4.04 0.16
C VAL A 75 8.36 2.62 0.72
N GLY A 76 9.32 1.85 0.28
CA GLY A 76 9.59 0.50 0.75
C GLY A 76 10.67 0.46 1.83
N ARG A 77 11.09 -0.76 2.16
CA ARG A 77 12.18 -1.00 3.11
C ARG A 77 13.43 -0.26 2.68
N ARG A 78 14.14 0.34 3.66
CA ARG A 78 15.36 1.14 3.47
C ARG A 78 15.17 2.39 2.59
N GLY A 79 13.93 2.86 2.42
CA GLY A 79 13.64 4.03 1.61
C GLY A 79 13.62 3.80 0.10
N VAL A 80 13.71 2.54 -0.34
CA VAL A 80 13.62 2.20 -1.77
C VAL A 80 12.19 2.44 -2.24
N MET A 81 12.03 3.27 -3.26
CA MET A 81 10.73 3.51 -3.87
C MET A 81 10.31 2.31 -4.73
N PHE A 82 9.03 1.99 -4.69
CA PHE A 82 8.44 0.95 -5.51
C PHE A 82 7.04 1.34 -5.98
N ASP A 83 6.58 0.75 -7.06
CA ASP A 83 5.23 0.92 -7.60
C ASP A 83 4.26 -0.04 -6.90
N CYS A 84 3.43 0.50 -6.02
CA CYS A 84 2.39 -0.26 -5.34
C CYS A 84 1.22 -0.51 -6.29
N LEU A 85 1.04 -1.76 -6.68
CA LEU A 85 0.07 -2.16 -7.70
C LEU A 85 -1.35 -2.24 -7.14
N LYS A 86 -2.32 -1.73 -7.91
CA LYS A 86 -3.75 -1.79 -7.59
C LYS A 86 -4.57 -1.94 -8.87
N LEU A 87 -5.82 -2.38 -8.69
CA LEU A 87 -6.84 -2.18 -9.72
C LEU A 87 -7.31 -0.72 -9.69
N ARG A 88 -7.57 -0.15 -10.86
CA ARG A 88 -8.03 1.24 -10.97
C ARG A 88 -9.46 1.38 -10.46
N THR A 89 -9.64 2.24 -9.48
CA THR A 89 -10.94 2.52 -8.86
C THR A 89 -11.47 3.91 -9.13
N MET A 90 -10.64 4.78 -9.71
CA MET A 90 -10.96 6.17 -10.03
C MET A 90 -11.07 6.38 -11.54
N VAL A 91 -11.74 7.46 -11.92
CA VAL A 91 -11.80 7.93 -13.30
C VAL A 91 -10.38 8.25 -13.84
N PRO A 92 -10.17 8.20 -15.17
CA PRO A 92 -8.93 8.70 -15.75
C PRO A 92 -8.66 10.15 -15.28
N GLU A 93 -7.38 10.49 -15.10
CA GLU A 93 -6.95 11.84 -14.68
C GLU A 93 -7.50 12.32 -13.32
N ALA A 94 -7.87 11.37 -12.44
CA ALA A 94 -8.42 11.68 -11.12
C ALA A 94 -7.51 12.60 -10.29
N ASP A 95 -6.19 12.52 -10.48
CA ASP A 95 -5.22 13.34 -9.75
C ASP A 95 -5.37 14.83 -10.09
N LEU A 96 -5.73 15.15 -11.33
CA LEU A 96 -5.97 16.54 -11.77
C LEU A 96 -7.24 17.14 -11.16
N GLY A 97 -8.20 16.30 -10.79
CA GLY A 97 -9.47 16.75 -10.19
C GLY A 97 -9.37 17.08 -8.69
N LEU A 98 -8.39 16.56 -7.98
CA LEU A 98 -8.28 16.76 -6.53
C LEU A 98 -8.10 18.24 -6.13
N PRO A 99 -7.18 19.02 -6.72
CA PRO A 99 -7.01 20.43 -6.37
C PRO A 99 -8.30 21.24 -6.52
N ALA A 100 -9.05 20.99 -7.58
CA ALA A 100 -10.33 21.66 -7.81
C ALA A 100 -11.36 21.32 -6.73
N ILE A 101 -11.49 20.04 -6.34
CA ILE A 101 -12.39 19.60 -5.27
C ILE A 101 -12.03 20.31 -3.95
N LEU A 102 -10.74 20.30 -3.58
CA LEU A 102 -10.26 20.93 -2.34
C LEU A 102 -10.38 22.48 -2.36
N ALA A 103 -10.35 23.09 -3.54
CA ALA A 103 -10.55 24.53 -3.69
C ALA A 103 -12.01 24.96 -3.47
N HIS A 104 -12.97 24.14 -3.93
CA HIS A 104 -14.39 24.49 -3.93
C HIS A 104 -15.16 23.93 -2.72
N ASP A 105 -14.64 22.95 -2.00
CA ASP A 105 -15.29 22.32 -0.86
C ASP A 105 -14.41 22.43 0.40
N PRO A 106 -14.69 23.38 1.33
CA PRO A 106 -13.94 23.53 2.57
C PRO A 106 -14.03 22.31 3.47
N ALA A 107 -15.15 21.57 3.46
CA ALA A 107 -15.30 20.35 4.27
C ALA A 107 -14.42 19.21 3.73
N ALA A 108 -14.37 19.05 2.41
CA ALA A 108 -13.48 18.11 1.76
C ALA A 108 -11.99 18.46 2.03
N ARG A 109 -11.64 19.75 2.04
CA ARG A 109 -10.30 20.21 2.40
C ARG A 109 -9.94 19.83 3.83
N ALA A 110 -10.79 20.12 4.80
CA ALA A 110 -10.54 19.80 6.20
C ALA A 110 -10.43 18.26 6.43
N GLU A 111 -11.26 17.48 5.73
CA GLU A 111 -11.17 16.01 5.76
C GLU A 111 -9.83 15.52 5.17
N TRP A 112 -9.41 16.08 4.04
CA TRP A 112 -8.16 15.73 3.38
C TRP A 112 -6.92 16.07 4.25
N GLU A 113 -6.89 17.24 4.85
CA GLU A 113 -5.79 17.67 5.74
C GLU A 113 -5.64 16.77 6.94
N ARG A 114 -6.76 16.27 7.49
CA ARG A 114 -6.77 15.37 8.64
C ARG A 114 -6.40 13.93 8.25
N ASP A 115 -7.05 13.37 7.23
CA ASP A 115 -7.05 11.92 6.96
C ASP A 115 -6.28 11.54 5.67
N VAL A 116 -5.89 12.52 4.86
CA VAL A 116 -5.31 12.33 3.50
C VAL A 116 -6.22 11.47 2.62
N LYS A 117 -7.52 11.57 2.83
CA LYS A 117 -8.58 10.81 2.15
C LYS A 117 -9.88 11.61 2.15
N LEU A 118 -10.74 11.29 1.18
CA LEU A 118 -12.13 11.74 1.16
C LEU A 118 -13.05 10.52 1.27
N ARG A 119 -14.01 10.57 2.19
CA ARG A 119 -15.01 9.48 2.37
C ARG A 119 -15.93 9.36 1.16
N ASN A 120 -16.37 10.50 0.65
CA ASN A 120 -17.23 10.59 -0.54
C ASN A 120 -16.46 11.22 -1.71
N ASP A 121 -15.39 10.54 -2.16
CA ASP A 121 -14.57 11.02 -3.26
C ASP A 121 -15.32 10.88 -4.60
N PRO A 122 -15.69 11.99 -5.28
CA PRO A 122 -16.44 11.95 -6.55
C PRO A 122 -15.62 11.33 -7.69
N ARG A 123 -14.31 11.24 -7.56
CA ARG A 123 -13.42 10.63 -8.55
C ARG A 123 -13.53 9.11 -8.56
N VAL A 124 -14.10 8.49 -7.51
CA VAL A 124 -14.24 7.04 -7.38
C VAL A 124 -15.43 6.54 -8.18
N THR A 125 -15.21 5.63 -9.12
CA THR A 125 -16.26 5.02 -9.93
C THR A 125 -17.21 4.16 -9.07
N ARG A 126 -18.41 3.83 -9.59
CA ARG A 126 -19.35 2.95 -8.89
C ARG A 126 -18.73 1.57 -8.61
N LEU A 127 -18.08 0.97 -9.59
CA LEU A 127 -17.34 -0.28 -9.45
C LEU A 127 -16.17 -0.10 -8.48
N GLY A 128 -15.40 0.98 -8.60
CA GLY A 128 -14.29 1.31 -7.73
C GLY A 128 -14.69 1.39 -6.26
N ARG A 129 -15.88 1.89 -5.96
CA ARG A 129 -16.43 1.95 -4.60
C ARG A 129 -16.65 0.55 -3.99
N VAL A 130 -17.16 -0.39 -4.80
CA VAL A 130 -17.31 -1.80 -4.38
C VAL A 130 -15.94 -2.42 -4.13
N LEU A 131 -14.99 -2.23 -5.06
CA LEU A 131 -13.65 -2.79 -4.94
C LEU A 131 -12.92 -2.29 -3.69
N ARG A 132 -12.99 -0.98 -3.40
CA ARG A 132 -12.41 -0.38 -2.18
C ARG A 132 -13.05 -0.92 -0.90
N LYS A 133 -14.38 -1.00 -0.85
CA LYS A 133 -15.09 -1.57 0.32
C LYS A 133 -14.71 -3.02 0.62
N THR A 134 -14.41 -3.79 -0.41
CA THR A 134 -14.01 -5.19 -0.30
C THR A 134 -12.50 -5.40 -0.29
N SER A 135 -11.71 -4.33 -0.49
CA SER A 135 -10.24 -4.36 -0.66
C SER A 135 -9.78 -5.25 -1.84
N LEU A 136 -10.66 -5.55 -2.78
CA LEU A 136 -10.30 -6.32 -3.98
C LEU A 136 -9.40 -5.53 -4.93
N ASP A 137 -9.40 -4.20 -4.83
CA ASP A 137 -8.48 -3.33 -5.58
C ASP A 137 -7.01 -3.55 -5.20
N GLU A 138 -6.73 -4.12 -4.04
CA GLU A 138 -5.37 -4.36 -3.53
C GLU A 138 -4.82 -5.75 -3.89
N LEU A 139 -5.63 -6.64 -4.51
CA LEU A 139 -5.17 -7.97 -4.92
C LEU A 139 -3.88 -7.98 -5.77
N PRO A 140 -3.66 -7.03 -6.71
CA PRO A 140 -2.41 -6.99 -7.49
C PRO A 140 -1.14 -6.80 -6.66
N GLN A 141 -1.23 -6.38 -5.39
CA GLN A 141 -0.07 -6.28 -4.51
C GLN A 141 0.60 -7.64 -4.23
N ILE A 142 -0.07 -8.75 -4.54
CA ILE A 142 0.58 -10.08 -4.51
C ILE A 142 1.82 -10.12 -5.39
N PHE A 143 1.84 -9.39 -6.50
CA PHE A 143 3.01 -9.26 -7.38
C PHE A 143 4.13 -8.44 -6.71
N ASN A 144 3.79 -7.41 -5.92
CA ASN A 144 4.78 -6.69 -5.12
C ASN A 144 5.39 -7.58 -4.02
N VAL A 145 4.58 -8.49 -3.45
CA VAL A 145 5.12 -9.50 -2.52
C VAL A 145 6.07 -10.43 -3.24
N LEU A 146 5.73 -10.95 -4.43
CA LEU A 146 6.60 -11.81 -5.21
C LEU A 146 7.89 -11.10 -5.65
N ALA A 147 7.82 -9.83 -6.03
CA ALA A 147 8.98 -9.01 -6.39
C ALA A 147 9.89 -8.70 -5.18
N GLY A 148 9.36 -8.73 -3.97
CA GLY A 148 10.12 -8.45 -2.74
C GLY A 148 10.02 -7.02 -2.23
N ASP A 149 9.20 -6.20 -2.84
CA ASP A 149 8.90 -4.84 -2.42
C ASP A 149 8.05 -4.82 -1.14
N MET A 150 7.13 -5.80 -1.05
CA MET A 150 6.17 -5.94 0.03
C MET A 150 6.25 -7.30 0.73
N SER A 151 5.55 -7.41 1.83
CA SER A 151 5.24 -8.63 2.59
C SER A 151 3.71 -8.75 2.72
N PHE A 152 3.19 -9.92 3.08
CA PHE A 152 1.77 -10.00 3.46
C PHE A 152 1.47 -9.17 4.70
N VAL A 153 2.37 -9.17 5.69
CA VAL A 153 2.19 -8.44 6.96
C VAL A 153 3.30 -7.42 7.16
N GLY A 154 2.90 -6.17 7.38
CA GLY A 154 3.80 -5.04 7.61
C GLY A 154 3.04 -3.73 7.79
N PRO A 155 3.75 -2.62 8.01
CA PRO A 155 3.19 -1.28 7.93
C PRO A 155 2.53 -1.02 6.58
N ARG A 156 1.46 -0.22 6.54
CA ARG A 156 0.84 0.15 5.27
C ARG A 156 1.84 0.93 4.39
N PRO A 157 1.94 0.63 3.08
CA PRO A 157 2.79 1.39 2.18
C PRO A 157 2.30 2.85 2.06
N VAL A 158 3.16 3.80 2.41
CA VAL A 158 2.88 5.24 2.38
C VAL A 158 3.69 5.95 1.29
N PRO A 159 3.20 7.05 0.68
CA PRO A 159 3.98 7.90 -0.20
C PRO A 159 5.04 8.69 0.60
N LYS A 160 5.97 9.32 -0.11
CA LYS A 160 7.11 10.00 0.50
C LYS A 160 6.71 11.16 1.43
N ASP A 161 5.76 11.96 1.00
CA ASP A 161 5.20 13.10 1.74
C ASP A 161 4.45 12.66 3.01
N GLU A 162 3.72 11.55 2.95
CA GLU A 162 3.07 10.96 4.12
C GLU A 162 4.11 10.40 5.12
N LEU A 163 5.22 9.84 4.63
CA LEU A 163 6.28 9.31 5.50
C LEU A 163 6.94 10.42 6.35
N GLU A 164 6.99 11.66 5.88
CA GLU A 164 7.52 12.77 6.67
C GLU A 164 6.69 13.05 7.94
N ARG A 165 5.39 12.74 7.92
CA ARG A 165 4.51 12.83 9.10
C ARG A 165 4.90 11.83 10.21
N TYR A 166 5.64 10.77 9.88
CA TYR A 166 6.17 9.84 10.89
C TYR A 166 7.31 10.45 11.73
N GLY A 167 7.90 11.57 11.31
CA GLY A 167 9.03 12.20 12.01
C GLY A 167 10.15 11.17 12.26
N ARG A 168 10.62 11.06 13.51
CA ARG A 168 11.65 10.09 13.90
C ARG A 168 11.16 8.62 13.82
N ALA A 169 9.86 8.38 13.86
CA ALA A 169 9.28 7.05 13.76
C ALA A 169 9.48 6.42 12.37
N LYS A 170 9.77 7.23 11.33
CA LYS A 170 10.06 6.73 9.98
C LYS A 170 11.18 5.69 9.93
N TYR A 171 12.13 5.74 10.84
CA TYR A 171 13.21 4.74 10.89
C TYR A 171 12.71 3.34 11.23
N ALA A 172 11.70 3.22 12.10
CA ALA A 172 11.08 1.94 12.37
C ALA A 172 10.31 1.42 11.14
N TYR A 173 9.53 2.27 10.46
CA TYR A 173 8.87 1.93 9.21
C TYR A 173 9.88 1.41 8.16
N LEU A 174 10.96 2.14 7.93
CA LEU A 174 11.98 1.82 6.93
C LEU A 174 12.79 0.54 7.24
N SER A 175 12.73 0.03 8.47
CA SER A 175 13.43 -1.20 8.87
C SER A 175 12.77 -2.49 8.37
N VAL A 176 11.50 -2.42 7.94
CA VAL A 176 10.69 -3.58 7.50
C VAL A 176 10.12 -3.37 6.10
N ARG A 177 9.67 -4.45 5.43
CA ARG A 177 8.88 -4.32 4.22
C ARG A 177 7.47 -3.86 4.57
N PRO A 178 6.85 -2.95 3.80
CA PRO A 178 5.43 -2.64 3.94
C PRO A 178 4.58 -3.88 3.65
N GLY A 179 3.38 -3.94 4.25
CA GLY A 179 2.48 -5.08 4.16
C GLY A 179 1.20 -4.80 3.39
N ILE A 180 0.59 -5.86 2.85
CA ILE A 180 -0.79 -5.83 2.34
C ILE A 180 -1.75 -5.62 3.53
N THR A 181 -1.50 -6.32 4.64
CA THR A 181 -2.21 -6.15 5.91
C THR A 181 -1.24 -5.78 7.03
N GLY A 182 -1.73 -5.22 8.12
CA GLY A 182 -0.89 -4.78 9.24
C GLY A 182 -1.67 -4.61 10.54
N ALA A 183 -0.94 -4.27 11.60
CA ALA A 183 -1.49 -4.21 12.96
C ALA A 183 -2.72 -3.31 13.08
N TRP A 184 -2.65 -2.06 12.61
CA TRP A 184 -3.77 -1.14 12.70
C TRP A 184 -4.91 -1.49 11.74
N GLN A 185 -4.61 -2.10 10.57
CA GLN A 185 -5.62 -2.54 9.62
C GLN A 185 -6.56 -3.59 10.21
N VAL A 186 -6.06 -4.44 11.12
CA VAL A 186 -6.89 -5.45 11.81
C VAL A 186 -7.44 -5.01 13.15
N SER A 187 -7.06 -3.82 13.64
CA SER A 187 -7.46 -3.30 14.97
C SER A 187 -8.57 -2.25 14.94
N GLY A 188 -9.02 -1.79 13.77
CA GLY A 188 -10.08 -0.78 13.66
C GLY A 188 -10.09 -0.05 12.32
N ARG A 189 -9.06 -0.28 11.48
CA ARG A 189 -8.96 0.34 10.14
C ARG A 189 -9.10 1.87 10.19
N ASN A 190 -10.18 2.36 9.57
CA ASN A 190 -10.41 3.78 9.38
C ASN A 190 -10.81 4.52 10.66
N ASP A 191 -11.30 3.79 11.67
CA ASP A 191 -11.69 4.37 12.98
C ASP A 191 -10.48 4.63 13.89
N VAL A 192 -9.29 4.16 13.50
CA VAL A 192 -8.03 4.42 14.22
C VAL A 192 -7.49 5.78 13.82
N ASP A 193 -7.23 6.64 14.82
CA ASP A 193 -6.56 7.93 14.62
C ASP A 193 -5.21 7.77 13.92
N TYR A 194 -4.81 8.78 13.14
CA TYR A 194 -3.60 8.72 12.33
C TYR A 194 -2.33 8.50 13.17
N ASN A 195 -2.20 9.18 14.31
CA ASN A 195 -1.04 9.01 15.20
C ASN A 195 -1.02 7.62 15.84
N ALA A 196 -2.20 7.07 16.15
CA ALA A 196 -2.32 5.70 16.63
C ALA A 196 -1.91 4.67 15.55
N ARG A 197 -2.22 4.93 14.27
CA ARG A 197 -1.73 4.08 13.15
C ARG A 197 -0.21 4.07 13.10
N ILE A 198 0.44 5.25 13.17
CA ILE A 198 1.91 5.36 13.23
C ILE A 198 2.45 4.58 14.43
N ALA A 199 1.87 4.75 15.61
CA ALA A 199 2.33 4.05 16.82
C ALA A 199 2.24 2.53 16.67
N MET A 200 1.15 2.00 16.08
CA MET A 200 0.97 0.58 15.82
C MET A 200 1.96 0.04 14.76
N ASP A 201 2.26 0.82 13.72
CA ASP A 201 3.26 0.46 12.71
C ASP A 201 4.67 0.40 13.31
N VAL A 202 5.01 1.37 14.17
CA VAL A 202 6.29 1.39 14.91
C VAL A 202 6.40 0.21 15.86
N GLU A 203 5.34 -0.06 16.62
CA GLU A 203 5.33 -1.20 17.55
C GLU A 203 5.47 -2.52 16.81
N TYR A 204 4.76 -2.69 15.68
CA TYR A 204 4.92 -3.86 14.83
C TYR A 204 6.36 -4.01 14.35
N ALA A 205 6.97 -2.95 13.83
CA ALA A 205 8.34 -3.00 13.31
C ALA A 205 9.36 -3.39 14.39
N ARG A 206 9.19 -2.88 15.63
CA ARG A 206 10.07 -3.17 16.78
C ARG A 206 9.88 -4.57 17.34
N ARG A 207 8.64 -5.08 17.37
CA ARG A 207 8.28 -6.34 18.03
C ARG A 207 7.78 -7.39 17.02
N ARG A 208 8.22 -7.30 15.76
CA ARG A 208 7.84 -8.27 14.73
C ARG A 208 8.25 -9.69 15.13
N SER A 209 7.34 -10.62 14.95
CA SER A 209 7.59 -12.05 15.12
C SER A 209 6.68 -12.85 14.19
N PHE A 210 7.07 -14.07 13.87
CA PHE A 210 6.27 -14.95 13.02
C PHE A 210 4.88 -15.22 13.60
N ALA A 211 4.79 -15.46 14.91
CA ALA A 211 3.52 -15.65 15.62
C ALA A 211 2.60 -14.42 15.52
N ARG A 212 3.18 -13.21 15.60
CA ARG A 212 2.41 -11.96 15.43
C ARG A 212 1.89 -11.80 14.01
N ASP A 213 2.69 -12.17 13.01
CA ASP A 213 2.26 -12.16 11.61
C ASP A 213 1.10 -13.12 11.38
N LEU A 214 1.17 -14.36 11.89
CA LEU A 214 0.07 -15.31 11.82
C LEU A 214 -1.19 -14.79 12.51
N GLY A 215 -1.05 -14.14 13.67
CA GLY A 215 -2.16 -13.53 14.39
C GLY A 215 -2.84 -12.39 13.59
N ILE A 216 -2.07 -11.58 12.87
CA ILE A 216 -2.60 -10.53 11.99
C ILE A 216 -3.30 -11.16 10.78
N LEU A 217 -2.67 -12.14 10.13
CA LEU A 217 -3.26 -12.86 9.00
C LEU A 217 -4.59 -13.52 9.36
N ALA A 218 -4.67 -14.18 10.52
CA ALA A 218 -5.89 -14.83 11.00
C ALA A 218 -7.06 -13.84 11.26
N ARG A 219 -6.75 -12.60 11.62
CA ARG A 219 -7.75 -11.53 11.84
C ARG A 219 -8.17 -10.83 10.53
N THR A 220 -7.33 -10.84 9.50
CA THR A 220 -7.55 -10.11 8.24
C THR A 220 -8.87 -10.49 7.57
N PRO A 221 -9.27 -11.78 7.41
CA PRO A 221 -10.54 -12.13 6.77
C PRO A 221 -11.75 -11.54 7.50
N ARG A 222 -11.77 -11.55 8.83
CA ARG A 222 -12.87 -10.96 9.62
C ARG A 222 -13.04 -9.48 9.35
N VAL A 223 -11.93 -8.76 9.16
CA VAL A 223 -11.95 -7.31 8.89
C VAL A 223 -12.39 -7.02 7.45
N LEU A 224 -11.99 -7.84 6.49
CA LEU A 224 -12.44 -7.73 5.09
C LEU A 224 -13.96 -7.96 4.99
N LEU A 225 -14.51 -8.94 5.72
CA LEU A 225 -15.94 -9.24 5.76
C LEU A 225 -16.78 -8.11 6.35
N ARG A 226 -16.24 -7.30 7.25
CA ARG A 226 -16.93 -6.11 7.81
C ARG A 226 -17.08 -4.96 6.82
N ARG A 227 -16.50 -5.06 5.60
CA ARG A 227 -16.62 -4.09 4.49
C ARG A 227 -16.39 -2.64 4.91
N SER A 228 -15.50 -2.40 5.85
CA SER A 228 -15.16 -1.07 6.36
C SER A 228 -14.04 -0.36 5.55
N GLY A 229 -13.75 -0.81 4.33
CA GLY A 229 -12.89 -0.12 3.37
C GLY A 229 -13.60 1.11 2.76
N PHE A 230 -12.85 2.19 2.47
CA PHE A 230 -13.33 3.36 1.73
C PHE A 230 -12.59 3.45 0.41
#